data_ef7b6e037b41e1599362f532fd104925
#
_entry.id   ef7b6e037b41e1599362f532fd104925
#
_cell.length_a   1.000
_cell.length_b   1.000
_cell.length_c   1.000
_cell.angle_alpha   90.00
_cell.angle_beta   90.00
_cell.angle_gamma   90.00
#
_symmetry.space_group_name_H-M   'P 1'
#
loop_
_entity.id
_entity.type
_entity.pdbx_description
1 polymer ?
#
loop_
_entity_poly.entity_id
_entity_poly.type
_entity_poly.pdbx_seq_one_letter_code
_entity_poly.pdbx_strand_id
1 'polypeptide(L)'
;MIIKRAIILAAGQGSRLGPITADQPKCLIPFAGKTLLDWQIDALAAAGVAEMVVATGFRTEKVEAQLAKRTDVRARAVFNPFYHVADNLGTCWMMRGEMTEDFIIINGDTIVSAQIVKTLLDGATRPITVTIDEKDDYDSDDMKVSRNGDLLTAIGKTLTPEQTDAESIGMLAFRGEGPKLFSDQVDAMMRTAAGTKNWYLKAIDALAPTGKVGTVSIKGMEWQEVDFPPDLEAAAAMTERWVPKR
;
A
#
# COMPACT_ATOMS: atom_id res chain seq x y z
N MET A 1 16.48 13.02 -4.19
CA MET A 1 15.78 12.76 -5.48
C MET A 1 14.28 12.66 -5.19
N ILE A 2 13.45 13.13 -6.11
CA ILE A 2 11.98 13.07 -5.96
C ILE A 2 11.53 11.70 -6.49
N ILE A 3 10.79 10.93 -5.69
CA ILE A 3 10.16 9.69 -6.15
C ILE A 3 9.08 10.06 -7.18
N LYS A 4 9.17 9.49 -8.37
CA LYS A 4 8.27 9.82 -9.49
C LYS A 4 7.21 8.75 -9.76
N ARG A 5 7.39 7.53 -9.23
CA ARG A 5 6.52 6.38 -9.49
C ARG A 5 5.88 5.85 -8.22
N ALA A 6 4.61 5.51 -8.29
CA ALA A 6 3.92 4.71 -7.29
C ALA A 6 3.37 3.42 -7.91
N ILE A 7 3.44 2.32 -7.15
CA ILE A 7 2.84 1.03 -7.47
C ILE A 7 1.67 0.83 -6.51
N ILE A 8 0.45 0.72 -7.04
CA ILE A 8 -0.77 0.48 -6.27
C ILE A 8 -1.11 -1.00 -6.39
N LEU A 9 -1.14 -1.72 -5.27
CA LEU A 9 -1.41 -3.17 -5.23
C LEU A 9 -2.92 -3.45 -5.18
N ALA A 10 -3.59 -3.42 -6.32
CA ALA A 10 -5.05 -3.53 -6.45
C ALA A 10 -5.52 -4.80 -7.19
N ALA A 11 -4.75 -5.90 -7.11
CA ALA A 11 -5.07 -7.13 -7.84
C ALA A 11 -6.17 -7.99 -7.17
N GLY A 12 -6.39 -7.83 -5.86
CA GLY A 12 -7.32 -8.63 -5.07
C GLY A 12 -8.79 -8.28 -5.30
N GLN A 13 -9.68 -9.24 -5.02
CA GLN A 13 -11.14 -9.04 -5.08
C GLN A 13 -11.67 -8.22 -3.89
N GLY A 14 -11.14 -8.44 -2.68
CA GLY A 14 -11.72 -7.91 -1.44
C GLY A 14 -12.95 -8.71 -0.98
N SER A 15 -12.90 -10.04 -1.03
CA SER A 15 -14.02 -10.96 -0.77
C SER A 15 -14.68 -10.80 0.61
N ARG A 16 -13.97 -10.23 1.60
CA ARG A 16 -14.51 -9.94 2.95
C ARG A 16 -15.65 -8.92 2.93
N LEU A 17 -15.76 -8.10 1.89
CA LEU A 17 -16.84 -7.13 1.70
C LEU A 17 -18.11 -7.75 1.05
N GLY A 18 -18.10 -9.07 0.80
CA GLY A 18 -19.26 -9.83 0.36
C GLY A 18 -19.87 -9.37 -0.96
N PRO A 19 -21.19 -9.10 -1.02
CA PRO A 19 -21.87 -8.74 -2.25
C PRO A 19 -21.34 -7.49 -2.95
N ILE A 20 -20.76 -6.55 -2.20
CA ILE A 20 -20.24 -5.28 -2.74
C ILE A 20 -19.09 -5.53 -3.73
N THR A 21 -18.27 -6.54 -3.47
CA THR A 21 -17.13 -6.89 -4.31
C THR A 21 -17.35 -8.14 -5.15
N ALA A 22 -18.59 -8.63 -5.25
CA ALA A 22 -18.90 -9.82 -6.06
C ALA A 22 -18.55 -9.65 -7.55
N ASP A 23 -18.78 -8.46 -8.10
CA ASP A 23 -18.49 -8.12 -9.49
C ASP A 23 -17.68 -6.82 -9.66
N GLN A 24 -17.21 -6.21 -8.56
CA GLN A 24 -16.46 -4.97 -8.59
C GLN A 24 -15.20 -5.10 -7.74
N PRO A 25 -14.00 -4.74 -8.26
CA PRO A 25 -12.78 -4.70 -7.46
C PRO A 25 -12.93 -3.73 -6.28
N LYS A 26 -12.38 -4.09 -5.12
CA LYS A 26 -12.40 -3.26 -3.91
C LYS A 26 -11.92 -1.83 -4.16
N CYS A 27 -10.87 -1.65 -4.95
CA CYS A 27 -10.31 -0.34 -5.28
C CYS A 27 -11.26 0.58 -6.07
N LEU A 28 -12.37 0.05 -6.62
CA LEU A 28 -13.39 0.83 -7.34
C LEU A 28 -14.62 1.16 -6.49
N ILE A 29 -14.64 0.81 -5.20
CA ILE A 29 -15.73 1.21 -4.30
C ILE A 29 -15.75 2.75 -4.20
N PRO A 30 -16.93 3.38 -4.37
CA PRO A 30 -17.03 4.84 -4.35
C PRO A 30 -17.12 5.39 -2.92
N PHE A 31 -16.41 6.48 -2.65
CA PHE A 31 -16.46 7.27 -1.43
C PHE A 31 -16.50 8.74 -1.81
N ALA A 32 -17.49 9.50 -1.33
CA ALA A 32 -17.66 10.92 -1.59
C ALA A 32 -17.50 11.31 -3.08
N GLY A 33 -18.07 10.49 -4.00
CA GLY A 33 -18.10 10.76 -5.43
C GLY A 33 -16.85 10.34 -6.22
N LYS A 34 -15.85 9.74 -5.59
CA LYS A 34 -14.63 9.19 -6.22
C LYS A 34 -14.44 7.74 -5.82
N THR A 35 -13.81 6.93 -6.68
CA THR A 35 -13.41 5.58 -6.27
C THR A 35 -12.25 5.62 -5.27
N LEU A 36 -12.07 4.55 -4.49
CA LEU A 36 -10.90 4.42 -3.61
C LEU A 36 -9.60 4.62 -4.40
N LEU A 37 -9.51 4.03 -5.59
CA LEU A 37 -8.37 4.20 -6.49
C LEU A 37 -8.16 5.67 -6.91
N ASP A 38 -9.23 6.42 -7.19
CA ASP A 38 -9.11 7.85 -7.52
C ASP A 38 -8.60 8.66 -6.34
N TRP A 39 -9.03 8.34 -5.12
CA TRP A 39 -8.50 8.98 -3.91
C TRP A 39 -6.99 8.76 -3.77
N GLN A 40 -6.51 7.53 -3.99
CA GLN A 40 -5.08 7.21 -3.95
C GLN A 40 -4.30 7.96 -5.05
N ILE A 41 -4.80 7.93 -6.29
CA ILE A 41 -4.16 8.61 -7.42
C ILE A 41 -4.08 10.11 -7.17
N ASP A 42 -5.17 10.73 -6.70
CA ASP A 42 -5.21 12.17 -6.40
C ASP A 42 -4.22 12.55 -5.29
N ALA A 43 -4.14 11.75 -4.22
CA ALA A 43 -3.22 11.98 -3.11
C ALA A 43 -1.75 11.90 -3.57
N LEU A 44 -1.41 10.87 -4.36
CA LEU A 44 -0.08 10.67 -4.92
C LEU A 44 0.30 11.80 -5.89
N ALA A 45 -0.60 12.16 -6.81
CA ALA A 45 -0.37 13.24 -7.77
C ALA A 45 -0.18 14.60 -7.08
N ALA A 46 -1.03 14.92 -6.09
CA ALA A 46 -0.91 16.15 -5.30
C ALA A 46 0.36 16.22 -4.44
N ALA A 47 0.97 15.09 -4.14
CA ALA A 47 2.29 15.00 -3.50
C ALA A 47 3.47 15.06 -4.49
N GLY A 48 3.20 15.13 -5.80
CA GLY A 48 4.23 15.27 -6.84
C GLY A 48 4.70 13.95 -7.46
N VAL A 49 4.01 12.82 -7.20
CA VAL A 49 4.26 11.56 -7.89
C VAL A 49 3.72 11.65 -9.31
N ALA A 50 4.54 11.37 -10.30
CA ALA A 50 4.23 11.63 -11.70
C ALA A 50 3.59 10.45 -12.46
N GLU A 51 3.80 9.22 -11.97
CA GLU A 51 3.33 7.99 -12.62
C GLU A 51 2.77 7.01 -11.59
N MET A 52 1.57 6.49 -11.85
CA MET A 52 0.92 5.45 -11.07
C MET A 52 0.82 4.18 -11.89
N VAL A 53 1.40 3.09 -11.38
CA VAL A 53 1.31 1.75 -11.97
C VAL A 53 0.41 0.91 -11.08
N VAL A 54 -0.76 0.55 -11.58
CA VAL A 54 -1.76 -0.21 -10.81
C VAL A 54 -1.63 -1.68 -11.14
N ALA A 55 -1.22 -2.48 -10.16
CA ALA A 55 -1.25 -3.94 -10.27
C ALA A 55 -2.71 -4.41 -10.18
N THR A 56 -3.23 -4.97 -11.25
CA THR A 56 -4.62 -5.40 -11.36
C THR A 56 -4.73 -6.93 -11.45
N GLY A 57 -5.91 -7.45 -11.15
CA GLY A 57 -6.19 -8.89 -11.22
C GLY A 57 -7.69 -9.12 -11.40
N PHE A 58 -8.43 -9.23 -10.29
CA PHE A 58 -9.88 -9.39 -10.33
C PHE A 58 -10.55 -8.24 -11.09
N ARG A 59 -11.34 -8.56 -12.11
CA ARG A 59 -12.05 -7.58 -12.95
C ARG A 59 -11.16 -6.47 -13.49
N THR A 60 -9.98 -6.82 -13.97
CA THR A 60 -8.98 -5.86 -14.48
C THR A 60 -9.56 -4.89 -15.50
N GLU A 61 -10.49 -5.35 -16.35
CA GLU A 61 -11.17 -4.55 -17.37
C GLU A 61 -11.92 -3.33 -16.79
N LYS A 62 -12.45 -3.47 -15.57
CA LYS A 62 -13.12 -2.36 -14.87
C LYS A 62 -12.12 -1.33 -14.35
N VAL A 63 -10.97 -1.78 -13.85
CA VAL A 63 -9.90 -0.90 -13.39
C VAL A 63 -9.29 -0.16 -14.58
N GLU A 64 -9.02 -0.85 -15.69
CA GLU A 64 -8.53 -0.24 -16.94
C GLU A 64 -9.50 0.82 -17.47
N ALA A 65 -10.80 0.52 -17.47
CA ALA A 65 -11.83 1.48 -17.86
C ALA A 65 -11.90 2.72 -16.93
N GLN A 66 -11.62 2.55 -15.62
CA GLN A 66 -11.53 3.68 -14.69
C GLN A 66 -10.27 4.52 -14.95
N LEU A 67 -9.13 3.87 -15.13
CA LEU A 67 -7.87 4.56 -15.43
C LEU A 67 -7.93 5.33 -16.76
N ALA A 68 -8.61 4.79 -17.77
CA ALA A 68 -8.79 5.46 -19.06
C ALA A 68 -9.53 6.81 -18.97
N LYS A 69 -10.29 7.05 -17.90
CA LYS A 69 -10.96 8.35 -17.64
C LYS A 69 -9.99 9.41 -17.08
N ARG A 70 -8.81 8.98 -16.58
CA ARG A 70 -7.81 9.86 -15.96
C ARG A 70 -6.85 10.37 -17.03
N THR A 71 -7.16 11.55 -17.58
CA THR A 71 -6.31 12.23 -18.56
C THR A 71 -5.37 13.26 -17.92
N ASP A 72 -5.54 13.50 -16.63
CA ASP A 72 -4.84 14.48 -15.80
C ASP A 72 -3.52 13.94 -15.21
N VAL A 73 -3.36 12.61 -15.17
CA VAL A 73 -2.19 11.91 -14.61
C VAL A 73 -1.72 10.77 -15.51
N ARG A 74 -0.48 10.35 -15.36
CA ARG A 74 0.04 9.13 -16.00
C ARG A 74 -0.28 7.92 -15.13
N ALA A 75 -1.42 7.28 -15.40
CA ALA A 75 -1.82 6.07 -14.69
C ALA A 75 -2.06 4.92 -15.69
N ARG A 76 -1.57 3.73 -15.37
CA ARG A 76 -1.72 2.52 -16.21
C ARG A 76 -1.88 1.26 -15.37
N ALA A 77 -2.56 0.28 -15.91
CA ALA A 77 -2.69 -1.04 -15.33
C ALA A 77 -1.55 -1.96 -15.75
N VAL A 78 -1.16 -2.88 -14.86
CA VAL A 78 -0.36 -4.07 -15.16
C VAL A 78 -1.09 -5.27 -14.60
N PHE A 79 -1.52 -6.17 -15.49
CA PHE A 79 -2.33 -7.32 -15.12
C PHE A 79 -1.49 -8.43 -14.48
N ASN A 80 -1.91 -8.89 -13.31
CA ASN A 80 -1.38 -10.07 -12.64
C ASN A 80 -2.36 -11.26 -12.84
N PRO A 81 -2.09 -12.21 -13.74
CA PRO A 81 -2.96 -13.36 -13.97
C PRO A 81 -3.00 -14.37 -12.80
N PHE A 82 -2.07 -14.25 -11.86
CA PHE A 82 -1.92 -15.16 -10.72
C PHE A 82 -2.56 -14.64 -9.43
N TYR A 83 -3.35 -13.55 -9.49
CA TYR A 83 -3.94 -12.87 -8.34
C TYR A 83 -4.79 -13.77 -7.42
N HIS A 84 -5.35 -14.87 -7.95
CA HIS A 84 -6.20 -15.80 -7.21
C HIS A 84 -5.45 -17.01 -6.63
N VAL A 85 -4.16 -17.19 -6.97
CA VAL A 85 -3.33 -18.33 -6.51
C VAL A 85 -2.12 -17.88 -5.69
N ALA A 86 -1.86 -16.59 -5.65
CA ALA A 86 -0.74 -16.01 -4.90
C ALA A 86 -1.18 -14.77 -4.14
N ASP A 87 -0.69 -14.65 -2.91
CA ASP A 87 -0.84 -13.43 -2.12
C ASP A 87 -0.03 -12.26 -2.73
N ASN A 88 -0.08 -11.10 -2.10
CA ASN A 88 0.48 -9.87 -2.68
C ASN A 88 2.01 -9.86 -2.83
N LEU A 89 2.77 -10.78 -2.20
CA LEU A 89 4.17 -11.00 -2.54
C LEU A 89 4.31 -11.44 -4.01
N GLY A 90 3.43 -12.31 -4.50
CA GLY A 90 3.36 -12.71 -5.90
C GLY A 90 3.04 -11.52 -6.83
N THR A 91 2.15 -10.62 -6.39
CA THR A 91 1.89 -9.37 -7.12
C THR A 91 3.15 -8.49 -7.19
N CYS A 92 3.88 -8.32 -6.08
CA CYS A 92 5.15 -7.60 -6.08
C CYS A 92 6.18 -8.26 -7.00
N TRP A 93 6.24 -9.59 -7.02
CA TRP A 93 7.14 -10.32 -7.92
C TRP A 93 6.83 -10.04 -9.40
N MET A 94 5.55 -10.00 -9.78
CA MET A 94 5.12 -9.63 -11.14
C MET A 94 5.48 -8.18 -11.48
N MET A 95 5.46 -7.28 -10.50
CA MET A 95 5.73 -5.85 -10.67
C MET A 95 7.22 -5.49 -10.66
N ARG A 96 8.17 -6.45 -10.53
CA ARG A 96 9.60 -6.15 -10.41
C ARG A 96 10.16 -5.30 -11.54
N GLY A 97 9.64 -5.45 -12.75
CA GLY A 97 10.02 -4.60 -13.89
C GLY A 97 9.72 -3.12 -13.71
N GLU A 98 8.82 -2.78 -12.78
CA GLU A 98 8.44 -1.42 -12.41
C GLU A 98 9.26 -0.87 -11.23
N MET A 99 10.05 -1.71 -10.56
CA MET A 99 10.83 -1.39 -9.36
C MET A 99 12.30 -1.08 -9.67
N THR A 100 12.58 -0.46 -10.81
CA THR A 100 13.95 -0.21 -11.30
C THR A 100 14.56 1.12 -10.83
N GLU A 101 13.72 2.01 -10.33
CA GLU A 101 14.08 3.33 -9.80
C GLU A 101 13.42 3.53 -8.44
N ASP A 102 13.61 4.70 -7.82
CA ASP A 102 12.90 5.06 -6.58
C ASP A 102 11.39 5.03 -6.79
N PHE A 103 10.65 4.37 -5.91
CA PHE A 103 9.18 4.22 -6.03
C PHE A 103 8.50 4.17 -4.67
N ILE A 104 7.18 4.32 -4.68
CA ILE A 104 6.26 4.05 -3.56
C ILE A 104 5.49 2.76 -3.87
N ILE A 105 5.25 1.92 -2.86
CA ILE A 105 4.15 0.95 -2.85
C ILE A 105 3.05 1.50 -1.96
N ILE A 106 1.79 1.32 -2.39
CA ILE A 106 0.61 1.49 -1.55
C ILE A 106 -0.37 0.33 -1.78
N ASN A 107 -0.93 -0.19 -0.70
CA ASN A 107 -1.99 -1.21 -0.77
C ASN A 107 -3.24 -0.62 -1.45
N GLY A 108 -3.92 -1.41 -2.27
CA GLY A 108 -5.08 -0.99 -3.06
C GLY A 108 -6.36 -0.74 -2.25
N ASP A 109 -6.29 -0.85 -0.92
CA ASP A 109 -7.39 -0.67 0.04
C ASP A 109 -7.17 0.49 1.01
N THR A 110 -6.03 1.15 0.96
CA THR A 110 -5.66 2.21 1.90
C THR A 110 -5.99 3.59 1.33
N ILE A 111 -6.90 4.33 1.97
CA ILE A 111 -7.21 5.73 1.64
C ILE A 111 -6.30 6.65 2.44
N VAL A 112 -5.56 7.50 1.75
CA VAL A 112 -4.63 8.46 2.36
C VAL A 112 -4.81 9.86 1.78
N SER A 113 -4.47 10.88 2.55
CA SER A 113 -4.39 12.26 2.06
C SER A 113 -3.04 12.55 1.39
N ALA A 114 -2.98 13.60 0.57
CA ALA A 114 -1.71 14.08 0.00
C ALA A 114 -0.68 14.46 1.07
N GLN A 115 -1.15 14.91 2.26
CA GLN A 115 -0.26 15.23 3.37
C GLN A 115 0.46 13.99 3.90
N ILE A 116 -0.22 12.85 4.00
CA ILE A 116 0.39 11.58 4.41
C ILE A 116 1.48 11.16 3.41
N VAL A 117 1.19 11.25 2.11
CA VAL A 117 2.20 10.93 1.07
C VAL A 117 3.41 11.86 1.18
N LYS A 118 3.20 13.17 1.39
CA LYS A 118 4.29 14.14 1.60
C LYS A 118 5.10 13.81 2.84
N THR A 119 4.44 13.46 3.95
CA THR A 119 5.12 13.06 5.19
C THR A 119 6.03 11.85 4.95
N LEU A 120 5.58 10.84 4.19
CA LEU A 120 6.45 9.72 3.80
C LEU A 120 7.63 10.21 2.95
N LEU A 121 7.37 11.02 1.90
CA LEU A 121 8.40 11.49 0.99
C LEU A 121 9.48 12.32 1.69
N ASP A 122 9.09 13.16 2.63
CA ASP A 122 10.01 14.04 3.40
C ASP A 122 10.78 13.24 4.46
N GLY A 123 10.13 12.27 5.10
CA GLY A 123 10.71 11.46 6.16
C GLY A 123 11.46 10.21 5.70
N ALA A 124 11.40 9.84 4.41
CA ALA A 124 12.07 8.65 3.88
C ALA A 124 13.59 8.84 3.77
N THR A 125 14.29 8.65 4.88
CA THR A 125 15.75 8.82 4.99
C THR A 125 16.54 7.53 4.76
N ARG A 126 15.89 6.36 4.84
CA ARG A 126 16.49 5.04 4.64
C ARG A 126 16.16 4.46 3.26
N PRO A 127 16.92 3.46 2.80
CA PRO A 127 16.64 2.79 1.52
C PRO A 127 15.21 2.28 1.39
N ILE A 128 14.62 1.79 2.48
CA ILE A 128 13.21 1.39 2.57
C ILE A 128 12.61 2.11 3.78
N THR A 129 11.44 2.71 3.62
CA THR A 129 10.76 3.41 4.71
C THR A 129 9.28 3.01 4.75
N VAL A 130 8.85 2.49 5.89
CA VAL A 130 7.47 2.07 6.15
C VAL A 130 6.71 3.24 6.77
N THR A 131 5.54 3.58 6.24
CA THR A 131 4.62 4.52 6.89
C THR A 131 3.88 3.79 8.00
N ILE A 132 3.91 4.36 9.20
CA ILE A 132 3.29 3.76 10.39
C ILE A 132 2.33 4.74 11.06
N ASP A 133 1.30 4.19 11.69
CA ASP A 133 0.43 4.91 12.62
C ASP A 133 0.56 4.34 14.04
N GLU A 134 0.43 5.21 15.04
CA GLU A 134 0.53 4.87 16.46
C GLU A 134 -0.84 5.05 17.09
N LYS A 135 -1.40 3.97 17.64
CA LYS A 135 -2.69 3.95 18.35
C LYS A 135 -2.56 3.24 19.68
N ASP A 136 -3.57 3.37 20.54
CA ASP A 136 -3.53 2.81 21.90
C ASP A 136 -3.69 1.28 21.92
N ASP A 137 -4.47 0.72 20.96
CA ASP A 137 -4.75 -0.71 20.86
C ASP A 137 -4.55 -1.21 19.42
N TYR A 138 -4.05 -2.45 19.30
CA TYR A 138 -3.82 -3.13 18.03
C TYR A 138 -4.57 -4.46 17.99
N ASP A 139 -5.34 -4.69 16.95
CA ASP A 139 -6.08 -5.93 16.77
C ASP A 139 -5.26 -7.05 16.09
N SER A 140 -5.89 -8.21 15.89
CA SER A 140 -5.22 -9.37 15.32
C SER A 140 -4.93 -9.23 13.81
N ASP A 141 -5.63 -8.32 13.11
CA ASP A 141 -5.47 -8.11 11.66
C ASP A 141 -4.47 -7.00 11.34
N ASP A 142 -4.16 -6.15 12.31
CA ASP A 142 -3.17 -5.10 12.16
C ASP A 142 -1.79 -5.63 11.79
N MET A 143 -1.15 -4.96 10.84
CA MET A 143 0.23 -5.22 10.48
C MET A 143 1.15 -4.49 11.45
N LYS A 144 1.38 -5.13 12.60
CA LYS A 144 2.13 -4.57 13.74
C LYS A 144 3.58 -4.32 13.40
N VAL A 145 4.15 -3.30 14.01
CA VAL A 145 5.53 -2.84 13.82
C VAL A 145 6.24 -2.71 15.16
N SER A 146 7.44 -3.27 15.26
CA SER A 146 8.41 -3.01 16.31
C SER A 146 9.54 -2.14 15.76
N ARG A 147 10.01 -1.16 16.54
CA ARG A 147 11.05 -0.23 16.11
C ARG A 147 12.02 0.17 17.23
N ASN A 148 13.18 0.66 16.85
CA ASN A 148 14.12 1.34 17.74
C ASN A 148 14.43 2.72 17.16
N GLY A 149 13.81 3.75 17.73
CA GLY A 149 13.78 5.08 17.13
C GLY A 149 13.05 5.06 15.78
N ASP A 150 13.74 5.44 14.71
CA ASP A 150 13.22 5.35 13.34
C ASP A 150 13.52 4.01 12.62
N LEU A 151 14.31 3.13 13.25
CA LEU A 151 14.73 1.87 12.67
C LEU A 151 13.67 0.79 12.90
N LEU A 152 13.15 0.19 11.82
CA LEU A 152 12.28 -0.98 11.90
C LEU A 152 13.08 -2.19 12.40
N THR A 153 12.57 -2.87 13.43
CA THR A 153 13.17 -4.09 13.98
C THR A 153 12.38 -5.34 13.63
N ALA A 154 11.05 -5.23 13.51
CA ALA A 154 10.18 -6.31 13.05
C ALA A 154 8.85 -5.76 12.49
N ILE A 155 8.20 -6.52 11.60
CA ILE A 155 6.87 -6.21 11.08
C ILE A 155 6.09 -7.50 10.83
N GLY A 156 4.88 -7.60 11.41
CA GLY A 156 4.04 -8.78 11.24
C GLY A 156 2.82 -8.80 12.14
N LYS A 157 1.81 -9.60 11.79
CA LYS A 157 0.56 -9.73 12.54
C LYS A 157 0.73 -10.42 13.90
N THR A 158 1.80 -11.18 14.10
CA THR A 158 2.00 -12.04 15.28
C THR A 158 2.86 -11.39 16.36
N LEU A 159 3.26 -10.13 16.22
CA LEU A 159 3.93 -9.41 17.30
C LEU A 159 3.01 -9.29 18.50
N THR A 160 3.59 -9.49 19.70
CA THR A 160 2.82 -9.34 20.96
C THR A 160 2.57 -7.85 21.25
N PRO A 161 1.60 -7.52 22.13
CA PRO A 161 1.37 -6.12 22.51
C PRO A 161 2.65 -5.42 23.03
N GLU A 162 3.49 -6.11 23.79
CA GLU A 162 4.74 -5.56 24.35
C GLU A 162 5.82 -5.31 23.27
N GLN A 163 5.68 -5.95 22.10
CA GLN A 163 6.58 -5.79 20.96
C GLN A 163 6.05 -4.78 19.93
N THR A 164 4.84 -4.27 20.12
CA THR A 164 4.16 -3.46 19.14
C THR A 164 4.25 -1.98 19.50
N ASP A 165 4.93 -1.21 18.64
CA ASP A 165 5.08 0.25 18.79
C ASP A 165 4.11 1.01 17.87
N ALA A 166 3.67 0.38 16.77
CA ALA A 166 2.85 1.00 15.73
C ALA A 166 2.23 -0.08 14.81
N GLU A 167 1.44 0.36 13.84
CA GLU A 167 1.00 -0.46 12.70
C GLU A 167 1.47 0.14 11.38
N SER A 168 1.72 -0.71 10.37
CA SER A 168 1.96 -0.28 9.00
C SER A 168 0.64 0.02 8.30
N ILE A 169 0.52 1.17 7.67
CA ILE A 169 -0.65 1.55 6.87
C ILE A 169 -0.62 1.00 5.44
N GLY A 170 0.33 0.12 5.11
CA GLY A 170 0.46 -0.43 3.76
C GLY A 170 1.01 0.55 2.72
N MET A 171 1.74 1.59 3.13
CA MET A 171 2.41 2.53 2.22
C MET A 171 3.90 2.63 2.56
N LEU A 172 4.77 2.38 1.58
CA LEU A 172 6.22 2.33 1.74
C LEU A 172 6.93 3.10 0.62
N ALA A 173 8.06 3.74 0.96
CA ALA A 173 8.96 4.36 0.00
C ALA A 173 10.26 3.53 -0.14
N PHE A 174 10.75 3.42 -1.37
CA PHE A 174 11.98 2.72 -1.73
C PHE A 174 12.89 3.70 -2.45
N ARG A 175 14.12 3.89 -1.97
CA ARG A 175 15.09 4.87 -2.50
C ARG A 175 16.49 4.26 -2.65
N GLY A 176 17.24 4.77 -3.62
CA GLY A 176 18.63 4.39 -3.82
C GLY A 176 18.81 2.89 -4.04
N GLU A 177 19.36 2.18 -3.05
CA GLU A 177 19.49 0.71 -3.08
C GLU A 177 18.20 -0.04 -2.70
N GLY A 178 17.21 0.66 -2.13
CA GLY A 178 15.95 0.07 -1.65
C GLY A 178 15.18 -0.74 -2.69
N PRO A 179 14.98 -0.22 -3.92
CA PRO A 179 14.35 -0.98 -5.01
C PRO A 179 15.02 -2.32 -5.28
N LYS A 180 16.35 -2.35 -5.34
CA LYS A 180 17.10 -3.59 -5.59
C LYS A 180 17.02 -4.54 -4.40
N LEU A 181 17.21 -4.06 -3.18
CA LEU A 181 17.12 -4.87 -1.96
C LEU A 181 15.76 -5.57 -1.86
N PHE A 182 14.68 -4.82 -2.09
CA PHE A 182 13.33 -5.37 -2.04
C PHE A 182 13.07 -6.36 -3.17
N SER A 183 13.44 -6.02 -4.42
CA SER A 183 13.25 -6.88 -5.58
C SER A 183 14.00 -8.22 -5.44
N ASP A 184 15.25 -8.19 -4.96
CA ASP A 184 16.06 -9.38 -4.71
C ASP A 184 15.42 -10.25 -3.61
N GLN A 185 14.96 -9.63 -2.51
CA GLN A 185 14.31 -10.35 -1.41
C GLN A 185 12.99 -10.99 -1.85
N VAL A 186 12.18 -10.27 -2.63
CA VAL A 186 10.94 -10.80 -3.21
C VAL A 186 11.24 -12.00 -4.12
N ASP A 187 12.24 -11.90 -5.00
CA ASP A 187 12.62 -13.01 -5.89
C ASP A 187 13.10 -14.23 -5.10
N ALA A 188 13.95 -14.04 -4.09
CA ALA A 188 14.42 -15.11 -3.23
C ALA A 188 13.27 -15.82 -2.52
N MET A 189 12.31 -15.08 -1.96
CA MET A 189 11.16 -15.66 -1.26
C MET A 189 10.20 -16.38 -2.21
N MET A 190 9.95 -15.85 -3.40
CA MET A 190 9.07 -16.50 -4.39
C MET A 190 9.62 -17.84 -4.91
N ARG A 191 10.93 -18.08 -4.79
CA ARG A 191 11.55 -19.37 -5.11
C ARG A 191 11.37 -20.44 -4.04
N THR A 192 10.75 -20.11 -2.91
CA THR A 192 10.46 -21.06 -1.83
C THR A 192 9.07 -21.68 -1.99
N ALA A 193 8.83 -22.83 -1.34
CA ALA A 193 7.52 -23.47 -1.35
C ALA A 193 6.39 -22.61 -0.74
N ALA A 194 6.73 -21.67 0.15
CA ALA A 194 5.79 -20.74 0.77
C ALA A 194 5.64 -19.42 0.02
N GLY A 195 6.37 -19.19 -1.08
CA GLY A 195 6.44 -17.90 -1.77
C GLY A 195 5.07 -17.33 -2.15
N THR A 196 4.21 -18.15 -2.74
CA THR A 196 2.84 -17.74 -3.14
C THR A 196 1.88 -17.50 -1.98
N LYS A 197 2.24 -17.86 -0.75
CA LYS A 197 1.41 -17.73 0.46
C LYS A 197 1.88 -16.62 1.40
N ASN A 198 2.77 -15.77 0.94
CA ASN A 198 3.34 -14.70 1.74
C ASN A 198 2.83 -13.32 1.31
N TRP A 199 2.68 -12.44 2.28
CA TRP A 199 2.52 -11.02 2.06
C TRP A 199 3.88 -10.36 1.81
N TYR A 200 3.92 -9.30 1.02
CA TYR A 200 5.17 -8.60 0.70
C TYR A 200 5.85 -7.99 1.94
N LEU A 201 5.08 -7.67 3.00
CA LEU A 201 5.64 -7.18 4.26
C LEU A 201 6.52 -8.22 4.99
N LYS A 202 6.38 -9.51 4.67
CA LYS A 202 7.37 -10.50 5.12
C LYS A 202 8.74 -10.33 4.47
N ALA A 203 8.80 -9.80 3.26
CA ALA A 203 10.09 -9.44 2.66
C ALA A 203 10.70 -8.21 3.35
N ILE A 204 9.87 -7.27 3.81
CA ILE A 204 10.31 -6.14 4.62
C ILE A 204 10.82 -6.60 5.99
N ASP A 205 10.11 -7.51 6.65
CA ASP A 205 10.54 -8.12 7.92
C ASP A 205 11.90 -8.82 7.79
N ALA A 206 12.08 -9.60 6.73
CA ALA A 206 13.36 -10.27 6.44
C ALA A 206 14.52 -9.29 6.18
N LEU A 207 14.22 -8.07 5.72
CA LEU A 207 15.20 -7.00 5.51
C LEU A 207 15.45 -6.14 6.76
N ALA A 208 14.59 -6.19 7.78
CA ALA A 208 14.75 -5.39 9.01
C ALA A 208 16.13 -5.54 9.68
N PRO A 209 16.70 -6.76 9.83
CA PRO A 209 18.01 -6.94 10.45
C PRO A 209 19.17 -6.28 9.70
N THR A 210 18.98 -5.88 8.44
CA THR A 210 20.02 -5.20 7.65
C THR A 210 20.28 -3.76 8.09
N GLY A 211 19.38 -3.16 8.90
CA GLY A 211 19.42 -1.75 9.26
C GLY A 211 19.05 -0.79 8.13
N LYS A 212 18.53 -1.32 7.01
CA LYS A 212 18.17 -0.55 5.80
C LYS A 212 16.68 -0.14 5.77
N VAL A 213 15.88 -0.61 6.72
CA VAL A 213 14.45 -0.34 6.79
C VAL A 213 14.17 0.64 7.94
N GLY A 214 13.55 1.75 7.60
CA GLY A 214 13.11 2.75 8.58
C GLY A 214 11.60 2.89 8.64
N THR A 215 11.13 3.77 9.53
CA THR A 215 9.72 4.10 9.72
C THR A 215 9.51 5.61 9.70
N VAL A 216 8.32 6.02 9.22
CA VAL A 216 7.81 7.39 9.33
C VAL A 216 6.42 7.36 9.92
N SER A 217 6.24 8.04 11.04
CA SER A 217 4.93 8.11 11.74
C SER A 217 4.03 9.17 11.11
N ILE A 218 2.76 8.82 11.01
CA ILE A 218 1.67 9.71 10.61
C ILE A 218 0.68 9.94 11.77
N LYS A 219 1.11 9.70 13.00
CA LYS A 219 0.27 9.83 14.20
C LYS A 219 -0.58 11.11 14.17
N GLY A 220 -1.88 10.92 14.36
CA GLY A 220 -2.83 12.03 14.36
C GLY A 220 -3.32 12.48 12.98
N MET A 221 -2.89 11.85 11.89
CA MET A 221 -3.45 12.07 10.56
C MET A 221 -4.57 11.06 10.26
N GLU A 222 -5.58 11.49 9.49
CA GLU A 222 -6.69 10.61 9.11
C GLU A 222 -6.32 9.76 7.90
N TRP A 223 -6.52 8.46 8.04
CA TRP A 223 -6.40 7.46 6.97
C TRP A 223 -7.39 6.31 7.25
N GLN A 224 -7.67 5.46 6.26
CA GLN A 224 -8.55 4.31 6.45
C GLN A 224 -8.16 3.15 5.54
N GLU A 225 -7.99 1.97 6.10
CA GLU A 225 -8.00 0.71 5.36
C GLU A 225 -9.45 0.22 5.19
N VAL A 226 -9.77 -0.32 4.02
CA VAL A 226 -11.12 -0.80 3.70
C VAL A 226 -11.10 -2.29 3.52
N ASP A 227 -11.31 -3.06 4.58
CA ASP A 227 -11.26 -4.53 4.56
C ASP A 227 -12.58 -5.19 4.96
N PHE A 228 -13.32 -4.58 5.87
CA PHE A 228 -14.57 -5.09 6.43
C PHE A 228 -15.72 -4.10 6.24
N PRO A 229 -16.99 -4.55 6.35
CA PRO A 229 -18.14 -3.66 6.22
C PRO A 229 -18.13 -2.41 7.10
N PRO A 230 -17.68 -2.42 8.37
CA PRO A 230 -17.56 -1.21 9.18
C PRO A 230 -16.62 -0.16 8.60
N ASP A 231 -15.57 -0.58 7.89
CA ASP A 231 -14.57 0.32 7.29
C ASP A 231 -15.18 1.18 6.19
N LEU A 232 -16.23 0.68 5.52
CA LEU A 232 -16.95 1.44 4.49
C LEU A 232 -17.60 2.69 5.05
N GLU A 233 -18.20 2.60 6.24
CA GLU A 233 -18.83 3.74 6.91
C GLU A 233 -17.76 4.74 7.39
N ALA A 234 -16.67 4.23 7.97
CA ALA A 234 -15.55 5.05 8.41
C ALA A 234 -14.89 5.80 7.23
N ALA A 235 -14.62 5.10 6.13
CA ALA A 235 -14.04 5.68 4.90
C ALA A 235 -14.97 6.71 4.27
N ALA A 236 -16.30 6.46 4.22
CA ALA A 236 -17.27 7.41 3.72
C ALA A 236 -17.28 8.69 4.56
N ALA A 237 -17.40 8.57 5.89
CA ALA A 237 -17.41 9.71 6.80
C ALA A 237 -16.11 10.52 6.73
N MET A 238 -14.95 9.86 6.61
CA MET A 238 -13.66 10.50 6.46
C MET A 238 -13.56 11.28 5.14
N THR A 239 -13.89 10.64 4.03
CA THR A 239 -13.77 11.26 2.70
C THR A 239 -14.78 12.39 2.48
N GLU A 240 -15.97 12.33 3.10
CA GLU A 240 -16.92 13.45 3.10
C GLU A 240 -16.35 14.70 3.78
N ARG A 241 -15.54 14.55 4.84
CA ARG A 241 -14.86 15.70 5.49
C ARG A 241 -13.77 16.30 4.61
N TRP A 242 -13.19 15.52 3.72
CA TRP A 242 -12.12 15.97 2.81
C TRP A 242 -12.64 16.71 1.57
N VAL A 243 -13.92 16.53 1.23
CA VAL A 243 -14.54 17.30 0.12
C VAL A 243 -14.89 18.70 0.62
N PRO A 244 -14.44 19.78 -0.06
CA PRO A 244 -14.83 21.13 0.30
C PRO A 244 -16.37 21.29 0.29
N LYS A 245 -16.94 21.78 1.37
CA LYS A 245 -18.36 22.16 1.38
C LYS A 245 -18.55 23.30 0.39
N ARG A 246 -19.41 23.07 -0.61
CA ARG A 246 -19.79 24.08 -1.59
C ARG A 246 -20.65 25.18 -0.94
#